data_6e1b84676001c103ea82f6b00ef31090
#
_entry.id   6e1b84676001c103ea82f6b00ef31090
#
_cell.length_a   1.000
_cell.length_b   1.000
_cell.length_c   1.000
_cell.angle_alpha   90.00
_cell.angle_beta   90.00
_cell.angle_gamma   90.00
#
_symmetry.space_group_name_H-M   'P 1'
#
loop_
_entity.id
_entity.type
_entity.pdbx_description
1 polymer ?
#
loop_
_entity_poly.entity_id
_entity_poly.type
_entity_poly.pdbx_seq_one_letter_code
_entity_poly.pdbx_strand_id
1 'polypeptide(L)'
;ILPLQYYFISVGWYGLFSVFIPVYGFLLLPILATLGNDTQQFLTRASSVQWGLMIAVYCISCIPALMVLDIPGYQHNNLLLINWLILVVQSSDVLQYVCGKLFGKRKIAPSISPSKTVVGFAGGVLSASALAACLHHLTPFGAVGAFFIGLAVCMMGFLGGLVMSAIKRDLGVKDWGYMISGHGGMLDRMDSLCFAAPIFFHIVRYFYA
;
A
#
# COMPACT_ATOMS: atom_id res chain seq x y z
N ILE A 1 2.54 20.54 0.28
CA ILE A 1 2.65 19.28 1.08
C ILE A 1 3.69 18.35 0.45
N LEU A 2 3.57 17.99 -0.85
CA LEU A 2 4.44 17.03 -1.54
C LEU A 2 5.93 17.36 -1.44
N PRO A 3 6.42 18.60 -1.73
CA PRO A 3 7.84 18.92 -1.59
C PRO A 3 8.39 18.74 -0.17
N LEU A 4 7.60 19.09 0.84
CA LEU A 4 8.01 18.90 2.24
C LEU A 4 8.10 17.43 2.62
N GLN A 5 7.17 16.59 2.15
CA GLN A 5 7.17 15.15 2.39
C GLN A 5 8.47 14.51 1.85
N TYR A 6 8.86 14.87 0.63
CA TYR A 6 10.11 14.37 0.03
C TYR A 6 11.37 14.99 0.64
N TYR A 7 11.30 16.24 1.09
CA TYR A 7 12.38 16.87 1.83
C TYR A 7 12.68 16.12 3.14
N PHE A 8 11.65 15.72 3.91
CA PHE A 8 11.86 14.93 5.12
C PHE A 8 12.52 13.57 4.85
N ILE A 9 12.18 12.94 3.72
CA ILE A 9 12.83 11.71 3.27
C ILE A 9 14.31 11.98 2.98
N SER A 10 14.63 13.03 2.22
CA SER A 10 16.01 13.33 1.79
C SER A 10 16.94 13.70 2.95
N VAL A 11 16.39 14.30 4.02
CA VAL A 11 17.16 14.69 5.22
C VAL A 11 17.19 13.57 6.26
N GLY A 12 16.43 12.47 6.04
CA GLY A 12 16.35 11.36 6.99
C GLY A 12 15.47 11.65 8.22
N TRP A 13 14.60 12.66 8.17
CA TRP A 13 13.69 13.01 9.26
C TRP A 13 12.44 12.12 9.25
N TYR A 14 12.66 10.80 9.33
CA TYR A 14 11.59 9.80 9.23
C TYR A 14 10.49 9.92 10.28
N GLY A 15 10.79 10.49 11.46
CA GLY A 15 9.78 10.80 12.47
C GLY A 15 8.75 11.80 11.94
N LEU A 16 9.23 12.95 11.43
CA LEU A 16 8.36 13.96 10.80
C LEU A 16 7.70 13.43 9.54
N PHE A 17 8.44 12.72 8.68
CA PHE A 17 7.87 12.05 7.51
C PHE A 17 6.64 11.22 7.86
N SER A 18 6.72 10.40 8.91
CA SER A 18 5.64 9.48 9.31
C SER A 18 4.41 10.18 9.87
N VAL A 19 4.56 11.34 10.53
CA VAL A 19 3.44 12.07 11.17
C VAL A 19 2.97 13.27 10.35
N PHE A 20 3.73 13.72 9.36
CA PHE A 20 3.45 14.96 8.64
C PHE A 20 2.08 14.93 7.94
N ILE A 21 1.80 13.93 7.15
CA ILE A 21 0.51 13.80 6.46
C ILE A 21 -0.57 13.25 7.41
N PRO A 22 -0.35 12.13 8.15
CA PRO A 22 -1.38 11.57 9.00
C PRO A 22 -1.85 12.49 10.13
N VAL A 23 -1.00 13.39 10.61
CA VAL A 23 -1.34 14.29 11.73
C VAL A 23 -1.44 15.73 11.25
N TYR A 24 -0.35 16.32 10.76
CA TYR A 24 -0.34 17.75 10.42
C TYR A 24 -1.16 18.06 9.17
N GLY A 25 -1.07 17.24 8.14
CA GLY A 25 -1.91 17.37 6.94
C GLY A 25 -3.38 17.14 7.28
N PHE A 26 -3.67 16.14 8.11
CA PHE A 26 -5.02 15.82 8.56
C PHE A 26 -5.68 16.98 9.33
N LEU A 27 -4.94 17.69 10.17
CA LEU A 27 -5.44 18.85 10.92
C LEU A 27 -5.51 20.11 10.05
N LEU A 28 -4.50 20.34 9.21
CA LEU A 28 -4.39 21.56 8.41
C LEU A 28 -5.47 21.68 7.33
N LEU A 29 -5.80 20.57 6.64
CA LEU A 29 -6.74 20.59 5.53
C LEU A 29 -8.15 21.06 5.92
N PRO A 30 -8.79 20.54 7.01
CA PRO A 30 -10.08 21.06 7.45
C PRO A 30 -10.01 22.53 7.88
N ILE A 31 -8.91 22.96 8.53
CA ILE A 31 -8.71 24.37 8.91
C ILE A 31 -8.71 25.26 7.66
N LEU A 32 -7.96 24.90 6.63
CA LEU A 32 -7.94 25.64 5.37
C LEU A 32 -9.31 25.63 4.66
N ALA A 33 -10.03 24.51 4.73
CA ALA A 33 -11.36 24.39 4.15
C ALA A 33 -12.39 25.28 4.87
N THR A 34 -12.25 25.53 6.19
CA THR A 34 -13.16 26.45 6.91
C THR A 34 -12.97 27.91 6.49
N LEU A 35 -11.76 28.29 6.05
CA LEU A 35 -11.50 29.65 5.56
C LEU A 35 -12.27 29.97 4.25
N GLY A 36 -12.69 28.96 3.52
CA GLY A 36 -13.52 29.10 2.32
C GLY A 36 -14.99 29.43 2.61
N ASN A 37 -15.40 29.43 3.88
CA ASN A 37 -16.76 29.77 4.37
C ASN A 37 -17.92 29.01 3.69
N ASP A 38 -17.62 27.81 3.12
CA ASP A 38 -18.58 26.93 2.47
C ASP A 38 -18.77 25.65 3.29
N THR A 39 -19.94 25.53 3.91
CA THR A 39 -20.30 24.39 4.78
C THR A 39 -20.96 23.24 4.04
N GLN A 40 -21.29 23.39 2.75
CA GLN A 40 -21.95 22.34 1.99
C GLN A 40 -21.05 21.12 1.82
N GLN A 41 -21.52 19.97 2.29
CA GLN A 41 -20.78 18.70 2.23
C GLN A 41 -19.33 18.80 2.76
N PHE A 42 -19.09 19.69 3.74
CA PHE A 42 -17.77 19.97 4.27
C PHE A 42 -17.02 18.71 4.67
N LEU A 43 -17.66 17.82 5.44
CA LEU A 43 -17.02 16.58 5.91
C LEU A 43 -16.69 15.64 4.74
N THR A 44 -17.58 15.50 3.77
CA THR A 44 -17.37 14.65 2.58
C THR A 44 -16.19 15.16 1.75
N ARG A 45 -16.12 16.48 1.51
CA ARG A 45 -14.99 17.08 0.77
C ARG A 45 -13.69 16.96 1.53
N ALA A 46 -13.67 17.29 2.83
CA ALA A 46 -12.47 17.20 3.66
C ALA A 46 -11.96 15.76 3.74
N SER A 47 -12.84 14.79 3.98
CA SER A 47 -12.45 13.37 4.06
C SER A 47 -11.94 12.83 2.72
N SER A 48 -12.56 13.21 1.59
CA SER A 48 -12.10 12.77 0.26
C SER A 48 -10.69 13.29 -0.06
N VAL A 49 -10.41 14.55 0.27
CA VAL A 49 -9.07 15.12 0.08
C VAL A 49 -8.05 14.45 1.01
N GLN A 50 -8.42 14.19 2.27
CA GLN A 50 -7.55 13.51 3.22
C GLN A 50 -7.24 12.08 2.79
N TRP A 51 -8.24 11.32 2.31
CA TRP A 51 -8.04 9.99 1.75
C TRP A 51 -7.11 10.02 0.54
N GLY A 52 -7.34 10.95 -0.40
CA GLY A 52 -6.48 11.13 -1.56
C GLY A 52 -5.03 11.43 -1.15
N LEU A 53 -4.81 12.31 -0.18
CA LEU A 53 -3.50 12.66 0.31
C LEU A 53 -2.80 11.48 1.01
N MET A 54 -3.54 10.71 1.82
CA MET A 54 -3.00 9.51 2.47
C MET A 54 -2.57 8.46 1.46
N ILE A 55 -3.42 8.13 0.49
CA ILE A 55 -3.13 7.06 -0.48
C ILE A 55 -2.09 7.53 -1.50
N ALA A 56 -2.34 8.66 -2.18
CA ALA A 56 -1.53 9.10 -3.32
C ALA A 56 -0.20 9.74 -2.91
N VAL A 57 -0.07 10.27 -1.70
CA VAL A 57 1.16 10.91 -1.25
C VAL A 57 1.86 10.09 -0.19
N TYR A 58 1.22 9.89 0.98
CA TYR A 58 1.90 9.22 2.10
C TYR A 58 2.25 7.77 1.78
N CYS A 59 1.27 6.95 1.41
CA CYS A 59 1.49 5.52 1.17
C CYS A 59 2.50 5.28 0.04
N ILE A 60 2.38 6.02 -1.06
CA ILE A 60 3.31 5.90 -2.20
C ILE A 60 4.70 6.39 -1.83
N SER A 61 4.83 7.47 -1.05
CA SER A 61 6.14 7.99 -0.64
C SER A 61 6.94 7.07 0.29
N CYS A 62 6.29 6.07 0.89
CA CYS A 62 6.99 5.03 1.65
C CYS A 62 7.91 4.16 0.77
N ILE A 63 7.63 4.04 -0.54
CA ILE A 63 8.48 3.28 -1.47
C ILE A 63 9.82 4.00 -1.68
N PRO A 64 9.88 5.28 -2.13
CA PRO A 64 11.15 5.97 -2.23
C PRO A 64 11.83 6.20 -0.86
N ALA A 65 11.08 6.26 0.24
CA ALA A 65 11.67 6.34 1.57
C ALA A 65 12.53 5.10 1.91
N LEU A 66 12.17 3.91 1.42
CA LEU A 66 13.00 2.71 1.54
C LEU A 66 14.36 2.86 0.85
N MET A 67 14.46 3.63 -0.26
CA MET A 67 15.71 3.82 -0.99
C MET A 67 16.77 4.55 -0.17
N VAL A 68 16.35 5.44 0.72
CA VAL A 68 17.23 6.36 1.47
C VAL A 68 17.46 5.86 2.90
N LEU A 69 16.85 4.73 3.27
CA LEU A 69 16.94 4.17 4.60
C LEU A 69 18.36 3.62 4.82
N ASP A 70 19.01 4.00 5.95
CA ASP A 70 20.29 3.45 6.32
C ASP A 70 20.07 2.16 7.13
N ILE A 71 20.42 1.02 6.51
CA ILE A 71 20.26 -0.30 7.13
C ILE A 71 21.65 -0.88 7.39
N PRO A 72 22.05 -1.07 8.67
CA PRO A 72 23.34 -1.62 9.02
C PRO A 72 23.60 -2.98 8.36
N GLY A 73 24.75 -3.10 7.67
CA GLY A 73 25.13 -4.34 6.97
C GLY A 73 24.41 -4.61 5.64
N TYR A 74 23.50 -3.71 5.21
CA TYR A 74 22.73 -3.88 3.96
C TYR A 74 22.85 -2.65 3.02
N GLN A 75 23.89 -1.85 3.20
CA GLN A 75 24.11 -0.61 2.46
C GLN A 75 24.18 -0.85 0.94
N HIS A 76 23.62 0.09 0.17
CA HIS A 76 23.53 0.08 -1.30
C HIS A 76 22.61 -0.98 -1.94
N ASN A 77 21.94 -1.79 -1.16
CA ASN A 77 21.05 -2.85 -1.66
C ASN A 77 19.54 -2.52 -1.51
N ASN A 78 19.19 -1.30 -1.11
CA ASN A 78 17.80 -0.89 -0.82
C ASN A 78 16.86 -1.08 -2.01
N LEU A 79 17.36 -1.02 -3.24
CA LEU A 79 16.59 -1.33 -4.44
C LEU A 79 16.08 -2.78 -4.44
N LEU A 80 16.85 -3.72 -3.86
CA LEU A 80 16.43 -5.12 -3.74
C LEU A 80 15.25 -5.28 -2.78
N LEU A 81 15.15 -4.44 -1.72
CA LEU A 81 13.99 -4.41 -0.83
C LEU A 81 12.71 -4.00 -1.57
N ILE A 82 12.82 -2.98 -2.42
CA ILE A 82 11.68 -2.51 -3.22
C ILE A 82 11.27 -3.59 -4.22
N ASN A 83 12.24 -4.21 -4.89
CA ASN A 83 11.98 -5.31 -5.82
C ASN A 83 11.32 -6.50 -5.10
N TRP A 84 11.81 -6.85 -3.91
CA TRP A 84 11.19 -7.89 -3.08
C TRP A 84 9.74 -7.54 -2.73
N LEU A 85 9.48 -6.32 -2.25
CA LEU A 85 8.13 -5.84 -1.92
C LEU A 85 7.18 -5.97 -3.12
N ILE A 86 7.59 -5.44 -4.29
CA ILE A 86 6.79 -5.46 -5.50
C ILE A 86 6.52 -6.91 -5.95
N LEU A 87 7.56 -7.76 -6.00
CA LEU A 87 7.43 -9.15 -6.40
C LEU A 87 6.48 -9.92 -5.49
N VAL A 88 6.61 -9.76 -4.18
CA VAL A 88 5.77 -10.47 -3.20
C VAL A 88 4.32 -10.02 -3.29
N VAL A 89 4.06 -8.70 -3.33
CA VAL A 89 2.69 -8.16 -3.40
C VAL A 89 2.02 -8.54 -4.73
N GLN A 90 2.69 -8.34 -5.85
CA GLN A 90 2.11 -8.66 -7.17
C GLN A 90 1.91 -10.17 -7.34
N SER A 91 2.84 -10.98 -6.85
CA SER A 91 2.66 -12.45 -6.85
C SER A 91 1.48 -12.87 -5.98
N SER A 92 1.27 -12.20 -4.84
CA SER A 92 0.11 -12.46 -3.97
C SER A 92 -1.20 -12.23 -4.72
N ASP A 93 -1.32 -11.12 -5.45
CA ASP A 93 -2.55 -10.81 -6.21
C ASP A 93 -2.81 -11.87 -7.32
N VAL A 94 -1.76 -12.27 -8.03
CA VAL A 94 -1.86 -13.32 -9.05
C VAL A 94 -2.26 -14.67 -8.42
N LEU A 95 -1.58 -15.07 -7.34
CA LEU A 95 -1.86 -16.34 -6.67
C LEU A 95 -3.26 -16.37 -6.04
N GLN A 96 -3.72 -15.23 -5.47
CA GLN A 96 -5.08 -15.10 -4.98
C GLN A 96 -6.11 -15.29 -6.09
N TYR A 97 -5.86 -14.72 -7.27
CA TYR A 97 -6.74 -14.92 -8.43
C TYR A 97 -6.75 -16.38 -8.89
N VAL A 98 -5.59 -17.01 -9.02
CA VAL A 98 -5.45 -18.42 -9.46
C VAL A 98 -6.13 -19.37 -8.47
N CYS A 99 -5.77 -19.29 -7.19
CA CYS A 99 -6.37 -20.11 -6.14
C CYS A 99 -7.89 -19.88 -6.02
N GLY A 100 -8.30 -18.61 -6.15
CA GLY A 100 -9.71 -18.24 -6.10
C GLY A 100 -10.51 -18.80 -7.27
N LYS A 101 -9.95 -18.83 -8.47
CA LYS A 101 -10.59 -19.37 -9.67
C LYS A 101 -10.66 -20.89 -9.67
N LEU A 102 -9.60 -21.55 -9.19
CA LEU A 102 -9.52 -23.02 -9.19
C LEU A 102 -10.33 -23.65 -8.04
N PHE A 103 -10.27 -23.09 -6.84
CA PHE A 103 -10.80 -23.72 -5.62
C PHE A 103 -11.81 -22.86 -4.88
N GLY A 104 -12.02 -21.59 -5.27
CA GLY A 104 -12.83 -20.64 -4.54
C GLY A 104 -14.31 -20.77 -4.79
N LYS A 105 -15.09 -21.18 -3.77
CA LYS A 105 -16.56 -21.22 -3.82
C LYS A 105 -17.19 -20.03 -3.06
N ARG A 106 -16.67 -19.72 -1.86
CA ARG A 106 -17.21 -18.65 -0.99
C ARG A 106 -16.56 -17.32 -1.29
N LYS A 107 -17.37 -16.32 -1.64
CA LYS A 107 -16.94 -14.93 -1.87
C LYS A 107 -16.72 -14.21 -0.53
N ILE A 108 -15.74 -13.29 -0.47
CA ILE A 108 -15.47 -12.47 0.73
C ILE A 108 -16.38 -11.24 0.75
N ALA A 109 -16.43 -10.48 -0.34
CA ALA A 109 -17.18 -9.24 -0.43
C ALA A 109 -17.89 -9.15 -1.80
N PRO A 110 -19.03 -9.83 -2.00
CA PRO A 110 -19.69 -9.91 -3.31
C PRO A 110 -20.07 -8.56 -3.91
N SER A 111 -20.50 -7.61 -3.08
CA SER A 111 -20.91 -6.26 -3.50
C SER A 111 -19.75 -5.35 -3.89
N ILE A 112 -18.57 -5.56 -3.31
CA ILE A 112 -17.37 -4.72 -3.50
C ILE A 112 -16.51 -5.32 -4.62
N SER A 113 -16.15 -6.59 -4.46
CA SER A 113 -15.28 -7.33 -5.38
C SER A 113 -15.78 -8.76 -5.57
N PRO A 114 -16.58 -9.04 -6.60
CA PRO A 114 -17.21 -10.35 -6.82
C PRO A 114 -16.22 -11.47 -7.19
N SER A 115 -15.00 -11.14 -7.54
CA SER A 115 -13.95 -12.12 -7.87
C SER A 115 -13.18 -12.64 -6.68
N LYS A 116 -13.13 -11.92 -5.56
CA LYS A 116 -12.33 -12.29 -4.38
C LYS A 116 -13.01 -13.36 -3.53
N THR A 117 -12.29 -14.46 -3.26
CA THR A 117 -12.80 -15.64 -2.52
C THR A 117 -11.95 -15.92 -1.28
N VAL A 118 -12.54 -16.60 -0.27
CA VAL A 118 -11.85 -16.96 0.98
C VAL A 118 -10.66 -17.89 0.70
N VAL A 119 -10.85 -18.89 -0.17
CA VAL A 119 -9.77 -19.82 -0.54
C VAL A 119 -8.69 -19.12 -1.34
N GLY A 120 -9.06 -18.20 -2.24
CA GLY A 120 -8.12 -17.37 -2.97
C GLY A 120 -7.27 -16.52 -2.04
N PHE A 121 -7.88 -15.87 -1.06
CA PHE A 121 -7.18 -15.09 -0.04
C PHE A 121 -6.19 -15.95 0.75
N ALA A 122 -6.65 -17.03 1.39
CA ALA A 122 -5.79 -17.87 2.22
C ALA A 122 -4.67 -18.52 1.40
N GLY A 123 -5.00 -19.13 0.26
CA GLY A 123 -4.03 -19.79 -0.60
C GLY A 123 -3.01 -18.81 -1.22
N GLY A 124 -3.50 -17.68 -1.73
CA GLY A 124 -2.62 -16.67 -2.35
C GLY A 124 -1.68 -16.02 -1.35
N VAL A 125 -2.19 -15.62 -0.18
CA VAL A 125 -1.36 -15.00 0.87
C VAL A 125 -0.32 -15.98 1.41
N LEU A 126 -0.69 -17.22 1.73
CA LEU A 126 0.27 -18.21 2.22
C LEU A 126 1.33 -18.59 1.18
N SER A 127 0.92 -18.79 -0.07
CA SER A 127 1.86 -19.11 -1.16
C SER A 127 2.82 -17.94 -1.44
N ALA A 128 2.33 -16.69 -1.43
CA ALA A 128 3.18 -15.52 -1.59
C ALA A 128 4.12 -15.30 -0.38
N SER A 129 3.68 -15.62 0.83
CA SER A 129 4.55 -15.58 2.02
C SER A 129 5.65 -16.66 1.97
N ALA A 130 5.35 -17.82 1.44
CA ALA A 130 6.37 -18.85 1.17
C ALA A 130 7.38 -18.38 0.10
N LEU A 131 6.89 -17.73 -0.97
CA LEU A 131 7.75 -17.10 -1.99
C LEU A 131 8.62 -16.01 -1.36
N ALA A 132 8.06 -15.17 -0.47
CA ALA A 132 8.79 -14.16 0.27
C ALA A 132 9.94 -14.75 1.09
N ALA A 133 9.71 -15.90 1.74
CA ALA A 133 10.74 -16.66 2.46
C ALA A 133 11.81 -17.23 1.53
N CYS A 134 11.43 -17.72 0.35
CA CYS A 134 12.42 -18.19 -0.65
C CYS A 134 13.31 -17.04 -1.18
N LEU A 135 12.76 -15.85 -1.27
CA LEU A 135 13.46 -14.64 -1.72
C LEU A 135 14.15 -13.86 -0.58
N HIS A 136 14.33 -14.45 0.59
CA HIS A 136 14.93 -13.78 1.76
C HIS A 136 16.32 -13.20 1.46
N HIS A 137 17.08 -13.81 0.55
CA HIS A 137 18.42 -13.35 0.16
C HIS A 137 18.43 -11.95 -0.49
N LEU A 138 17.28 -11.44 -0.92
CA LEU A 138 17.12 -10.06 -1.40
C LEU A 138 16.85 -9.05 -0.27
N THR A 139 16.90 -9.48 0.98
CA THR A 139 16.51 -8.68 2.14
C THR A 139 17.51 -8.85 3.28
N PRO A 140 17.58 -7.93 4.25
CA PRO A 140 18.41 -8.09 5.45
C PRO A 140 17.82 -9.08 6.46
N PHE A 141 16.62 -9.64 6.20
CA PHE A 141 15.95 -10.54 7.14
C PHE A 141 16.24 -12.02 6.81
N GLY A 142 16.24 -12.88 7.84
CA GLY A 142 16.28 -14.33 7.63
C GLY A 142 14.95 -14.87 7.02
N ALA A 143 14.98 -16.10 6.52
CA ALA A 143 13.84 -16.72 5.84
C ALA A 143 12.54 -16.68 6.66
N VAL A 144 12.62 -16.92 7.98
CA VAL A 144 11.46 -16.87 8.88
C VAL A 144 10.91 -15.44 8.99
N GLY A 145 11.78 -14.44 9.15
CA GLY A 145 11.40 -13.03 9.16
C GLY A 145 10.75 -12.62 7.85
N ALA A 146 11.35 -12.99 6.71
CA ALA A 146 10.80 -12.73 5.38
C ALA A 146 9.41 -13.36 5.18
N PHE A 147 9.17 -14.56 5.73
CA PHE A 147 7.83 -15.19 5.71
C PHE A 147 6.79 -14.35 6.43
N PHE A 148 7.04 -13.95 7.68
CA PHE A 148 6.07 -13.20 8.49
C PHE A 148 5.88 -11.76 7.99
N ILE A 149 6.94 -11.11 7.53
CA ILE A 149 6.85 -9.79 6.89
C ILE A 149 6.04 -9.91 5.60
N GLY A 150 6.32 -10.92 4.77
CA GLY A 150 5.55 -11.22 3.56
C GLY A 150 4.08 -11.48 3.86
N LEU A 151 3.78 -12.22 4.93
CA LEU A 151 2.41 -12.47 5.39
C LEU A 151 1.69 -11.16 5.71
N ALA A 152 2.30 -10.29 6.53
CA ALA A 152 1.72 -9.00 6.89
C ALA A 152 1.48 -8.10 5.67
N VAL A 153 2.46 -8.01 4.78
CA VAL A 153 2.44 -7.19 3.57
C VAL A 153 1.36 -7.68 2.58
N CYS A 154 1.27 -9.01 2.36
CA CYS A 154 0.25 -9.60 1.49
C CYS A 154 -1.17 -9.45 2.05
N MET A 155 -1.34 -9.60 3.37
CA MET A 155 -2.63 -9.35 4.02
C MET A 155 -3.07 -7.90 3.85
N MET A 156 -2.17 -6.95 4.11
CA MET A 156 -2.48 -5.52 3.94
C MET A 156 -2.71 -5.15 2.48
N GLY A 157 -1.98 -5.72 1.54
CA GLY A 157 -2.23 -5.55 0.10
C GLY A 157 -3.63 -6.02 -0.29
N PHE A 158 -4.04 -7.20 0.17
CA PHE A 158 -5.39 -7.71 -0.07
C PHE A 158 -6.48 -6.80 0.50
N LEU A 159 -6.34 -6.38 1.77
CA LEU A 159 -7.29 -5.48 2.43
C LEU A 159 -7.32 -4.12 1.74
N GLY A 160 -6.16 -3.60 1.34
CA GLY A 160 -6.05 -2.37 0.56
C GLY A 160 -6.78 -2.45 -0.76
N GLY A 161 -6.59 -3.51 -1.52
CA GLY A 161 -7.33 -3.74 -2.77
C GLY A 161 -8.85 -3.89 -2.58
N LEU A 162 -9.32 -4.34 -1.40
CA LEU A 162 -10.76 -4.29 -1.06
C LEU A 162 -11.22 -2.87 -0.78
N VAL A 163 -10.48 -2.10 0.02
CA VAL A 163 -10.80 -0.70 0.31
C VAL A 163 -10.84 0.14 -0.97
N MET A 164 -9.82 0.02 -1.82
CA MET A 164 -9.77 0.73 -3.11
C MET A 164 -10.94 0.33 -4.02
N SER A 165 -11.34 -0.95 -4.01
CA SER A 165 -12.52 -1.41 -4.73
C SER A 165 -13.81 -0.82 -4.16
N ALA A 166 -13.94 -0.71 -2.82
CA ALA A 166 -15.10 -0.11 -2.17
C ALA A 166 -15.25 1.37 -2.55
N ILE A 167 -14.15 2.15 -2.50
CA ILE A 167 -14.15 3.56 -2.90
C ILE A 167 -14.56 3.71 -4.37
N LYS A 168 -14.04 2.85 -5.27
CA LYS A 168 -14.47 2.87 -6.69
C LYS A 168 -15.97 2.64 -6.85
N ARG A 169 -16.56 1.72 -6.08
CA ARG A 169 -18.00 1.47 -6.13
C ARG A 169 -18.83 2.64 -5.59
N ASP A 170 -18.37 3.26 -4.50
CA ASP A 170 -19.01 4.47 -3.94
C ASP A 170 -19.00 5.63 -4.93
N LEU A 171 -17.89 5.82 -5.66
CA LEU A 171 -17.76 6.83 -6.71
C LEU A 171 -18.46 6.45 -8.03
N GLY A 172 -19.09 5.27 -8.13
CA GLY A 172 -19.75 4.79 -9.36
C GLY A 172 -18.80 4.47 -10.52
N VAL A 173 -17.49 4.30 -10.23
CA VAL A 173 -16.47 3.96 -11.24
C VAL A 173 -15.97 2.54 -11.07
N LYS A 174 -15.38 1.99 -12.12
CA LYS A 174 -14.75 0.67 -12.10
C LYS A 174 -13.22 0.78 -11.96
N ASP A 175 -12.64 1.72 -12.67
CA ASP A 175 -11.20 1.92 -12.78
C ASP A 175 -10.85 3.37 -12.43
N TRP A 176 -9.63 3.61 -11.90
CA TRP A 176 -9.15 4.94 -11.50
C TRP A 176 -8.73 5.83 -12.67
N GLY A 177 -8.80 5.34 -13.89
CA GLY A 177 -8.45 6.08 -15.09
C GLY A 177 -8.29 5.19 -16.31
N TYR A 178 -7.84 5.79 -17.42
CA TYR A 178 -7.73 5.14 -18.72
C TYR A 178 -6.30 5.23 -19.30
N MET A 179 -5.30 5.32 -18.42
CA MET A 179 -3.90 5.51 -18.82
C MET A 179 -3.38 4.34 -19.66
N ILE A 180 -3.82 3.11 -19.36
CA ILE A 180 -3.45 1.92 -20.10
C ILE A 180 -4.72 1.34 -20.74
N SER A 181 -4.76 1.29 -22.09
CA SER A 181 -5.88 0.76 -22.85
C SER A 181 -6.26 -0.64 -22.39
N GLY A 182 -7.53 -0.84 -21.98
CA GLY A 182 -8.05 -2.12 -21.50
C GLY A 182 -7.57 -2.56 -20.10
N HIS A 183 -6.73 -1.75 -19.42
CA HIS A 183 -6.12 -2.13 -18.14
C HIS A 183 -6.30 -1.10 -17.00
N GLY A 184 -7.04 -0.01 -17.23
CA GLY A 184 -7.31 1.01 -16.20
C GLY A 184 -6.18 2.01 -16.01
N GLY A 185 -6.17 2.69 -14.87
CA GLY A 185 -5.18 3.70 -14.50
C GLY A 185 -3.97 3.13 -13.75
N MET A 186 -2.98 3.99 -13.51
CA MET A 186 -1.78 3.65 -12.73
C MET A 186 -2.13 3.21 -11.30
N LEU A 187 -3.09 3.88 -10.68
CA LEU A 187 -3.52 3.57 -9.30
C LEU A 187 -4.19 2.19 -9.19
N ASP A 188 -4.83 1.70 -10.29
CA ASP A 188 -5.38 0.34 -10.34
C ASP A 188 -4.30 -0.75 -10.30
N ARG A 189 -3.06 -0.41 -10.64
CA ARG A 189 -1.90 -1.32 -10.59
C ARG A 189 -1.17 -1.27 -9.26
N MET A 190 -1.37 -0.22 -8.51
CA MET A 190 -0.69 0.04 -7.25
C MET A 190 -1.61 -0.07 -6.03
N ASP A 191 -2.88 -0.41 -6.20
CA ASP A 191 -3.88 -0.42 -5.14
C ASP A 191 -3.46 -1.31 -3.94
N SER A 192 -3.00 -2.53 -4.20
CA SER A 192 -2.46 -3.43 -3.18
C SER A 192 -1.13 -2.90 -2.60
N LEU A 193 -0.27 -2.33 -3.46
CA LEU A 193 1.04 -1.83 -3.05
C LEU A 193 0.93 -0.58 -2.16
N CYS A 194 -0.06 0.30 -2.41
CA CYS A 194 -0.30 1.48 -1.59
C CYS A 194 -0.52 1.15 -0.12
N PHE A 195 -1.19 0.05 0.18
CA PHE A 195 -1.43 -0.38 1.57
C PHE A 195 -0.30 -1.23 2.14
N ALA A 196 0.38 -1.98 1.29
CA ALA A 196 1.51 -2.81 1.67
C ALA A 196 2.77 -2.00 1.99
N ALA A 197 3.05 -0.95 1.22
CA ALA A 197 4.28 -0.17 1.31
C ALA A 197 4.51 0.52 2.67
N PRO A 198 3.52 1.21 3.29
CA PRO A 198 3.74 1.83 4.59
C PRO A 198 3.99 0.80 5.69
N ILE A 199 3.31 -0.35 5.67
CA ILE A 199 3.54 -1.42 6.64
C ILE A 199 4.96 -1.96 6.50
N PHE A 200 5.40 -2.24 5.27
CA PHE A 200 6.74 -2.72 5.00
C PHE A 200 7.80 -1.69 5.41
N PHE A 201 7.63 -0.42 5.03
CA PHE A 201 8.54 0.65 5.42
C PHE A 201 8.69 0.77 6.93
N HIS A 202 7.58 0.77 7.68
CA HIS A 202 7.65 0.89 9.14
C HIS A 202 8.26 -0.33 9.81
N ILE A 203 8.01 -1.54 9.32
CA ILE A 203 8.65 -2.76 9.82
C ILE A 203 10.16 -2.68 9.58
N VAL A 204 10.57 -2.39 8.35
CA VAL A 204 12.00 -2.32 8.01
C VAL A 204 12.69 -1.23 8.83
N ARG A 205 12.11 -0.04 8.90
CA ARG A 205 12.66 1.07 9.67
C ARG A 205 12.78 0.79 11.16
N TYR A 206 11.80 0.13 11.76
CA TYR A 206 11.77 -0.08 13.21
C TYR A 206 12.69 -1.21 13.67
N PHE A 207 12.79 -2.27 12.86
CA PHE A 207 13.52 -3.48 13.28
C PHE A 207 14.90 -3.62 12.64
N TYR A 208 15.20 -2.89 11.55
CA TYR A 208 16.41 -3.13 10.76
C TYR A 208 17.22 -1.85 10.45
N ALA A 209 16.66 -0.64 10.64
CA ALA A 209 17.33 0.65 10.37
C ALA A 209 17.48 1.56 11.67
#